data_6a29bb5aac5d7f5917d8e1042b6ef07c
#
_entry.id   6a29bb5aac5d7f5917d8e1042b6ef07c
#
_cell.length_a   1.000
_cell.length_b   1.000
_cell.length_c   1.000
_cell.angle_alpha   90.00
_cell.angle_beta   90.00
_cell.angle_gamma   90.00
#
_symmetry.space_group_name_H-M   'P 1'
#
loop_
_entity.id
_entity.type
_entity.pdbx_description
1 polymer ?
#
loop_
_entity_poly.entity_id
_entity_poly.type
_entity_poly.pdbx_seq_one_letter_code
_entity_poly.pdbx_strand_id
1 'polypeptide(L)'
;MFSMRLCEATCLLALLAGSTMAAETRVYRTEAHGEMREVESNFWSELPQGRANTVDLDAAFSGHPFTGLGVSIPESSCYLLSRLPAERRADILRTIWTTAGAGLSVARLQIGSSDYSMHAYTYDDAAGDRELAHFSIDEDRRHILPVVKEIQNVNPEVTFFASPWSPPAWMKEGGNIAGGRLLKENYDVYARYLVKYIQALQNEGVTISAVTAQNEPESDQSGMSPTCLWSGEEEATFIVDYLAPALKEAGLATRPWLWDHNFDGTNRVWRSLAQKGVLESIGAVAWHPYAGEPEWIRPIHAKYPTLPMVMTEMGPHIDRYRRDMLWWGDLMMRTFNSGCGGFTSWCMVLDERGQPNISGGFPCAGFVELNSVTGEAVPSEQFKAFRHFGRFVRRGADILTGFWKTGDSDWARQNDRRTVCAAFRNPDGSQVVVIGCTPTKGAPFSPVQVQVKFKSRYLIVQALA
;
A
#
# COMPACT_ATOMS: atom_id res chain seq x y z
N MET A 1 32.16 31.67 -0.18
CA MET A 1 31.25 31.40 -1.27
C MET A 1 31.65 30.09 -1.92
N PHE A 2 31.21 28.99 -1.39
CA PHE A 2 31.38 27.67 -2.04
C PHE A 2 30.00 27.20 -2.47
N SER A 3 29.76 27.23 -3.76
CA SER A 3 28.59 26.64 -4.40
C SER A 3 28.71 25.12 -4.31
N MET A 4 28.03 24.52 -3.36
CA MET A 4 27.75 23.09 -3.43
C MET A 4 26.68 22.87 -4.54
N ARG A 5 27.13 22.45 -5.71
CA ARG A 5 26.24 21.81 -6.68
C ARG A 5 25.95 20.42 -6.15
N LEU A 6 24.80 20.24 -5.53
CA LEU A 6 24.21 18.93 -5.33
C LEU A 6 23.81 18.38 -6.71
N CYS A 7 24.58 17.42 -7.20
CA CYS A 7 24.24 16.64 -8.38
C CYS A 7 23.43 15.42 -7.88
N GLU A 8 22.12 15.59 -7.69
CA GLU A 8 21.19 14.51 -7.37
C GLU A 8 20.40 14.18 -8.64
N ALA A 9 20.87 13.20 -9.38
CA ALA A 9 20.09 12.68 -10.49
C ALA A 9 19.56 11.29 -10.15
N THR A 10 18.29 11.24 -9.99
CA THR A 10 17.49 10.07 -9.64
C THR A 10 16.42 9.87 -10.73
N CYS A 11 16.27 8.64 -11.23
CA CYS A 11 15.37 8.37 -12.36
C CYS A 11 14.49 7.14 -12.10
N LEU A 12 13.19 7.30 -12.26
CA LEU A 12 12.22 6.21 -12.31
C LEU A 12 11.62 6.14 -13.72
N LEU A 13 11.59 4.96 -14.32
CA LEU A 13 11.17 4.71 -15.70
C LEU A 13 9.99 3.75 -15.74
N ALA A 14 9.01 4.04 -16.59
CA ALA A 14 7.96 3.09 -16.96
C ALA A 14 7.99 2.87 -18.48
N LEU A 15 8.04 1.61 -18.89
CA LEU A 15 8.00 1.18 -20.29
C LEU A 15 6.67 0.48 -20.57
N LEU A 16 6.03 0.85 -21.67
CA LEU A 16 4.83 0.20 -22.20
C LEU A 16 5.17 -0.47 -23.51
N ALA A 17 4.94 -1.77 -23.61
CA ALA A 17 5.08 -2.52 -24.86
C ALA A 17 3.75 -3.19 -25.22
N GLY A 18 3.22 -2.92 -26.40
CA GLY A 18 1.95 -3.49 -26.85
C GLY A 18 2.07 -4.92 -27.38
N SER A 19 0.93 -5.59 -27.55
CA SER A 19 0.85 -7.02 -27.93
C SER A 19 1.11 -7.33 -29.40
N THR A 20 1.14 -6.36 -30.31
CA THR A 20 1.38 -6.55 -31.76
C THR A 20 2.72 -6.00 -32.21
N MET A 21 3.26 -6.48 -33.36
CA MET A 21 4.55 -6.05 -33.89
C MET A 21 4.67 -4.56 -34.26
N ALA A 22 3.55 -3.83 -34.29
CA ALA A 22 3.48 -2.40 -34.53
C ALA A 22 3.14 -1.61 -33.23
N ALA A 23 3.15 -2.27 -32.09
CA ALA A 23 2.78 -1.65 -30.84
C ALA A 23 3.83 -0.62 -30.41
N GLU A 24 3.36 0.58 -30.22
CA GLU A 24 4.10 1.73 -29.76
C GLU A 24 4.72 1.48 -28.39
N THR A 25 6.05 1.50 -28.31
CA THR A 25 6.74 1.49 -27.03
C THR A 25 6.86 2.91 -26.54
N ARG A 26 6.41 3.18 -25.33
CA ARG A 26 6.51 4.48 -24.69
C ARG A 26 7.40 4.39 -23.46
N VAL A 27 8.24 5.38 -23.29
CA VAL A 27 9.13 5.50 -22.12
C VAL A 27 8.76 6.76 -21.35
N TYR A 28 8.48 6.59 -20.07
CA TYR A 28 8.18 7.70 -19.18
C TYR A 28 9.28 7.82 -18.12
N ARG A 29 9.77 9.02 -17.89
CA ARG A 29 10.85 9.30 -16.96
C ARG A 29 10.47 10.40 -15.97
N THR A 30 10.84 10.22 -14.71
CA THR A 30 10.83 11.27 -13.69
C THR A 30 12.23 11.40 -13.12
N GLU A 31 12.78 12.58 -13.17
CA GLU A 31 14.06 12.93 -12.53
C GLU A 31 13.79 13.43 -11.10
N ALA A 32 14.85 13.51 -10.28
CA ALA A 32 14.73 14.03 -8.92
C ALA A 32 13.99 15.38 -8.89
N HIS A 33 12.98 15.45 -8.03
CA HIS A 33 12.11 16.64 -7.88
C HIS A 33 11.39 17.11 -9.16
N GLY A 34 11.47 16.32 -10.24
CA GLY A 34 10.82 16.61 -11.52
C GLY A 34 9.42 16.02 -11.66
N GLU A 35 8.78 16.34 -12.78
CA GLU A 35 7.53 15.74 -13.22
C GLU A 35 7.75 14.57 -14.17
N MET A 36 6.81 13.62 -14.18
CA MET A 36 6.82 12.53 -15.15
C MET A 36 6.63 13.07 -16.56
N ARG A 37 7.56 12.76 -17.44
CA ARG A 37 7.49 13.11 -18.87
C ARG A 37 7.71 11.91 -19.75
N GLU A 38 7.04 11.88 -20.88
CA GLU A 38 7.33 10.94 -21.95
C GLU A 38 8.66 11.36 -22.61
N VAL A 39 9.52 10.38 -22.85
CA VAL A 39 10.80 10.59 -23.56
C VAL A 39 10.81 9.75 -24.83
N GLU A 40 11.42 10.27 -25.89
CA GLU A 40 11.54 9.54 -27.14
C GLU A 40 12.32 8.25 -26.93
N SER A 41 11.71 7.12 -27.33
CA SER A 41 12.32 5.79 -27.28
C SER A 41 12.59 5.34 -28.70
N ASN A 42 13.76 5.68 -29.25
CA ASN A 42 13.95 5.52 -30.68
C ASN A 42 14.72 4.30 -31.13
N PHE A 43 15.15 3.36 -30.26
CA PHE A 43 16.11 2.36 -30.73
C PHE A 43 15.90 0.96 -30.18
N TRP A 44 15.05 0.18 -30.84
CA TRP A 44 15.10 -1.26 -30.75
C TRP A 44 16.24 -1.78 -31.64
N SER A 45 17.19 -2.51 -31.05
CA SER A 45 18.30 -3.17 -31.72
C SER A 45 18.04 -4.67 -31.83
N GLU A 46 18.53 -5.29 -32.90
CA GLU A 46 18.50 -6.76 -33.05
C GLU A 46 19.62 -7.45 -32.25
N LEU A 47 20.64 -6.71 -31.84
CA LEU A 47 21.79 -7.23 -31.11
C LEU A 47 21.89 -6.62 -29.72
N PRO A 48 22.26 -7.42 -28.69
CA PRO A 48 22.54 -6.88 -27.36
C PRO A 48 23.78 -5.99 -27.42
N GLN A 49 23.70 -4.82 -26.75
CA GLN A 49 24.85 -3.92 -26.67
C GLN A 49 25.53 -4.08 -25.31
N GLY A 50 26.69 -4.72 -25.29
CA GLY A 50 27.57 -4.79 -24.13
C GLY A 50 27.08 -5.70 -22.98
N ARG A 51 27.74 -5.61 -21.82
CA ARG A 51 27.34 -6.27 -20.55
C ARG A 51 26.42 -5.34 -19.76
N ALA A 52 25.19 -5.17 -20.20
CA ALA A 52 24.19 -4.40 -19.48
C ALA A 52 23.29 -5.32 -18.62
N ASN A 53 22.73 -4.78 -17.55
CA ASN A 53 21.65 -5.46 -16.84
C ASN A 53 20.47 -5.68 -17.80
N THR A 54 19.94 -6.89 -17.83
CA THR A 54 18.92 -7.27 -18.82
C THR A 54 17.59 -7.59 -18.16
N VAL A 55 16.54 -6.90 -18.60
CA VAL A 55 15.14 -7.27 -18.38
C VAL A 55 14.73 -8.15 -19.56
N ASP A 56 14.68 -9.45 -19.36
CA ASP A 56 14.34 -10.42 -20.43
C ASP A 56 12.85 -10.79 -20.31
N LEU A 57 12.00 -10.03 -20.98
CA LEU A 57 10.55 -10.27 -20.98
C LEU A 57 10.16 -11.54 -21.76
N ASP A 58 11.04 -12.04 -22.67
CA ASP A 58 10.80 -13.31 -23.36
C ASP A 58 10.97 -14.51 -22.41
N ALA A 59 11.82 -14.37 -21.38
CA ALA A 59 12.02 -15.40 -20.36
C ALA A 59 11.08 -15.25 -19.16
N ALA A 60 10.29 -14.17 -19.10
CA ALA A 60 9.40 -13.89 -18.00
C ALA A 60 8.21 -14.85 -17.94
N PHE A 61 7.79 -15.22 -16.76
CA PHE A 61 6.58 -16.02 -16.51
C PHE A 61 5.70 -15.34 -15.46
N SER A 62 4.40 -15.67 -15.47
CA SER A 62 3.45 -15.10 -14.50
C SER A 62 3.75 -15.59 -13.10
N GLY A 63 3.77 -14.68 -12.13
CA GLY A 63 3.96 -14.98 -10.71
C GLY A 63 2.64 -14.97 -9.95
N HIS A 64 2.12 -13.79 -9.70
CA HIS A 64 0.89 -13.59 -8.92
C HIS A 64 0.15 -12.32 -9.40
N PRO A 65 -1.16 -12.19 -9.11
CA PRO A 65 -1.93 -11.06 -9.62
C PRO A 65 -1.60 -9.75 -8.90
N PHE A 66 -1.57 -8.67 -9.67
CA PHE A 66 -1.56 -7.31 -9.14
C PHE A 66 -2.97 -6.92 -8.69
N THR A 67 -3.14 -6.65 -7.40
CA THR A 67 -4.43 -6.34 -6.78
C THR A 67 -4.73 -4.84 -6.73
N GLY A 68 -3.73 -4.00 -6.98
CA GLY A 68 -3.89 -2.55 -7.05
C GLY A 68 -2.98 -1.78 -6.10
N LEU A 69 -2.99 -0.46 -6.29
CA LEU A 69 -2.35 0.50 -5.39
C LEU A 69 -3.41 1.22 -4.57
N GLY A 70 -3.07 1.55 -3.34
CA GLY A 70 -4.00 2.16 -2.43
C GLY A 70 -3.42 3.25 -1.54
N VAL A 71 -4.32 3.88 -0.82
CA VAL A 71 -4.01 4.82 0.25
C VAL A 71 -5.05 4.70 1.36
N SER A 72 -4.63 4.90 2.60
CA SER A 72 -5.54 4.98 3.75
C SER A 72 -6.28 6.31 3.77
N ILE A 73 -7.55 6.24 4.14
CA ILE A 73 -8.47 7.38 4.20
C ILE A 73 -8.83 7.66 5.68
N PRO A 74 -7.90 8.17 6.50
CA PRO A 74 -8.20 8.48 7.89
C PRO A 74 -9.12 9.69 8.02
N GLU A 75 -9.79 9.81 9.17
CA GLU A 75 -10.68 10.92 9.47
C GLU A 75 -9.99 12.27 9.28
N SER A 76 -8.72 12.40 9.66
CA SER A 76 -7.92 13.61 9.47
C SER A 76 -7.85 14.06 8.01
N SER A 77 -7.63 13.12 7.07
CA SER A 77 -7.62 13.42 5.64
C SER A 77 -8.99 13.92 5.16
N CYS A 78 -10.05 13.25 5.60
CA CYS A 78 -11.41 13.61 5.25
C CYS A 78 -11.82 14.97 5.84
N TYR A 79 -11.42 15.24 7.08
CA TYR A 79 -11.61 16.53 7.72
C TYR A 79 -10.94 17.67 6.93
N LEU A 80 -9.65 17.51 6.57
CA LEU A 80 -8.94 18.52 5.77
C LEU A 80 -9.63 18.77 4.42
N LEU A 81 -9.99 17.70 3.72
CA LEU A 81 -10.70 17.80 2.45
C LEU A 81 -12.07 18.47 2.59
N SER A 82 -12.82 18.20 3.66
CA SER A 82 -14.14 18.79 3.89
C SER A 82 -14.10 20.30 4.06
N ARG A 83 -12.96 20.85 4.43
CA ARG A 83 -12.76 22.31 4.57
C ARG A 83 -12.48 23.02 3.26
N LEU A 84 -12.22 22.30 2.19
CA LEU A 84 -11.94 22.88 0.87
C LEU A 84 -13.24 23.12 0.10
N PRO A 85 -13.24 24.11 -0.82
CA PRO A 85 -14.28 24.22 -1.82
C PRO A 85 -14.43 22.91 -2.62
N ALA A 86 -15.66 22.54 -2.96
CA ALA A 86 -15.98 21.26 -3.61
C ALA A 86 -15.15 21.02 -4.89
N GLU A 87 -14.92 22.04 -5.71
CA GLU A 87 -14.12 21.94 -6.92
C GLU A 87 -12.66 21.56 -6.62
N ARG A 88 -12.04 22.24 -5.65
CA ARG A 88 -10.66 21.94 -5.23
C ARG A 88 -10.53 20.53 -4.67
N ARG A 89 -11.48 20.11 -3.85
CA ARG A 89 -11.53 18.74 -3.31
C ARG A 89 -11.65 17.72 -4.44
N ALA A 90 -12.54 17.96 -5.41
CA ALA A 90 -12.70 17.08 -6.55
C ALA A 90 -11.43 16.99 -7.41
N ASP A 91 -10.66 18.08 -7.56
CA ASP A 91 -9.38 18.06 -8.28
C ASP A 91 -8.34 17.17 -7.58
N ILE A 92 -8.23 17.28 -6.26
CA ILE A 92 -7.34 16.42 -5.45
C ILE A 92 -7.74 14.97 -5.62
N LEU A 93 -9.03 14.64 -5.48
CA LEU A 93 -9.52 13.28 -5.63
C LEU A 93 -9.27 12.72 -7.05
N ARG A 94 -9.52 13.52 -8.10
CA ARG A 94 -9.19 13.12 -9.48
C ARG A 94 -7.69 12.84 -9.64
N THR A 95 -6.84 13.66 -9.04
CA THR A 95 -5.40 13.51 -9.09
C THR A 95 -4.94 12.19 -8.41
N ILE A 96 -5.59 11.78 -7.34
CA ILE A 96 -5.23 10.54 -6.62
C ILE A 96 -5.84 9.30 -7.32
N TRP A 97 -7.13 9.33 -7.68
CA TRP A 97 -7.90 8.14 -7.99
C TRP A 97 -8.09 7.85 -9.49
N THR A 98 -7.57 8.70 -10.38
CA THR A 98 -7.62 8.43 -11.83
C THR A 98 -6.26 8.11 -12.41
N THR A 99 -6.23 7.41 -13.54
CA THR A 99 -4.99 7.06 -14.26
C THR A 99 -4.29 8.28 -14.88
N ALA A 100 -4.94 9.44 -14.98
CA ALA A 100 -4.29 10.70 -15.31
C ALA A 100 -3.34 11.17 -14.20
N GLY A 101 -3.67 10.83 -12.95
CA GLY A 101 -2.86 11.08 -11.77
C GLY A 101 -2.11 9.85 -11.28
N ALA A 102 -2.32 9.46 -10.01
CA ALA A 102 -1.65 8.31 -9.38
C ALA A 102 -2.29 6.96 -9.73
N GLY A 103 -3.55 6.93 -10.18
CA GLY A 103 -4.24 5.71 -10.60
C GLY A 103 -4.53 4.73 -9.46
N LEU A 104 -4.82 5.24 -8.25
CA LEU A 104 -5.14 4.38 -7.12
C LEU A 104 -6.50 3.69 -7.32
N SER A 105 -6.61 2.46 -6.84
CA SER A 105 -7.80 1.62 -6.97
C SER A 105 -8.18 0.87 -5.69
N VAL A 106 -7.41 1.06 -4.61
CA VAL A 106 -7.64 0.43 -3.31
C VAL A 106 -7.68 1.51 -2.23
N ALA A 107 -8.64 1.43 -1.33
CA ALA A 107 -8.78 2.34 -0.20
C ALA A 107 -8.80 1.56 1.11
N ARG A 108 -8.02 1.99 2.09
CA ARG A 108 -8.04 1.46 3.45
C ARG A 108 -8.84 2.37 4.36
N LEU A 109 -9.85 1.81 5.04
CA LEU A 109 -10.64 2.50 6.05
C LEU A 109 -10.22 2.04 7.44
N GLN A 110 -10.36 2.92 8.43
CA GLN A 110 -10.19 2.58 9.84
C GLN A 110 -11.55 2.16 10.41
N ILE A 111 -11.57 1.20 11.32
CA ILE A 111 -12.74 0.82 12.10
C ILE A 111 -12.61 1.49 13.47
N GLY A 112 -13.36 2.54 13.69
CA GLY A 112 -13.16 3.47 14.79
C GLY A 112 -12.02 4.44 14.54
N SER A 113 -11.54 5.11 15.58
CA SER A 113 -10.43 6.06 15.50
C SER A 113 -9.08 5.36 15.31
N SER A 114 -8.17 6.06 14.65
CA SER A 114 -6.73 5.78 14.59
C SER A 114 -5.95 6.92 15.26
N ASP A 115 -4.62 6.86 15.19
CA ASP A 115 -3.72 7.98 15.51
C ASP A 115 -4.00 9.23 14.65
N TYR A 116 -4.52 9.04 13.41
CA TYR A 116 -4.91 10.12 12.50
C TYR A 116 -6.43 10.40 12.51
N SER A 117 -6.99 10.49 13.69
CA SER A 117 -8.37 10.93 13.93
C SER A 117 -8.40 12.30 14.62
N MET A 118 -9.60 12.87 14.72
CA MET A 118 -9.81 14.14 15.42
C MET A 118 -9.88 13.96 16.94
N HIS A 119 -10.30 12.78 17.38
CA HIS A 119 -10.35 12.32 18.76
C HIS A 119 -10.40 10.79 18.81
N ALA A 120 -10.23 10.22 20.00
CA ALA A 120 -10.33 8.78 20.18
C ALA A 120 -11.80 8.38 20.35
N TYR A 121 -12.27 7.39 19.60
CA TYR A 121 -13.63 6.85 19.64
C TYR A 121 -13.68 5.41 19.11
N THR A 122 -14.72 4.70 19.49
CA THR A 122 -15.18 3.50 18.78
C THR A 122 -16.65 3.67 18.39
N TYR A 123 -17.24 2.69 17.74
CA TYR A 123 -18.65 2.79 17.35
C TYR A 123 -19.61 2.32 18.44
N ASP A 124 -19.09 1.86 19.59
CA ASP A 124 -19.88 1.48 20.75
C ASP A 124 -19.07 1.64 22.05
N ASP A 125 -19.04 2.87 22.56
CA ASP A 125 -18.35 3.20 23.81
C ASP A 125 -19.24 3.04 25.05
N ALA A 126 -20.47 2.49 24.89
CA ALA A 126 -21.37 2.19 26.00
C ALA A 126 -20.86 0.99 26.79
N ALA A 127 -20.48 1.22 28.04
CA ALA A 127 -19.87 0.22 28.89
C ALA A 127 -20.76 -1.02 29.08
N GLY A 128 -20.26 -2.19 28.69
CA GLY A 128 -20.93 -3.48 28.86
C GLY A 128 -22.10 -3.74 27.88
N ASP A 129 -22.21 -2.99 26.80
CA ASP A 129 -23.25 -3.18 25.77
C ASP A 129 -22.96 -4.42 24.89
N ARG A 130 -23.14 -5.59 25.46
CA ARG A 130 -22.91 -6.86 24.75
C ARG A 130 -23.86 -7.09 23.57
N GLU A 131 -25.01 -6.41 23.55
CA GLU A 131 -25.99 -6.49 22.45
C GLU A 131 -25.69 -5.47 21.33
N LEU A 132 -24.70 -4.58 21.55
CA LEU A 132 -24.33 -3.52 20.61
C LEU A 132 -25.54 -2.64 20.23
N ALA A 133 -26.40 -2.35 21.21
CA ALA A 133 -27.61 -1.54 21.00
C ALA A 133 -27.26 -0.06 20.75
N HIS A 134 -26.11 0.40 21.24
CA HIS A 134 -25.62 1.77 21.06
C HIS A 134 -24.63 1.92 19.89
N PHE A 135 -24.41 0.84 19.12
CA PHE A 135 -23.52 0.88 17.97
C PHE A 135 -23.98 1.92 16.93
N SER A 136 -23.09 2.85 16.57
CA SER A 136 -23.34 3.87 15.54
C SER A 136 -22.08 4.22 14.78
N ILE A 137 -22.21 4.42 13.46
CA ILE A 137 -21.16 4.94 12.56
C ILE A 137 -21.32 6.46 12.31
N ASP A 138 -21.95 7.19 13.22
CA ASP A 138 -22.20 8.62 13.03
C ASP A 138 -20.92 9.45 12.92
N GLU A 139 -19.83 9.00 13.54
CA GLU A 139 -18.50 9.62 13.35
C GLU A 139 -18.04 9.52 11.88
N ASP A 140 -18.19 8.37 11.25
CA ASP A 140 -17.85 8.21 9.83
C ASP A 140 -18.75 9.04 8.92
N ARG A 141 -20.02 9.17 9.25
CA ARG A 141 -20.97 10.00 8.49
C ARG A 141 -20.60 11.47 8.46
N ARG A 142 -19.86 11.91 9.47
CA ARG A 142 -19.47 13.31 9.63
C ARG A 142 -18.43 13.76 8.61
N HIS A 143 -17.39 12.95 8.39
CA HIS A 143 -16.26 13.30 7.53
C HIS A 143 -15.89 12.20 6.52
N ILE A 144 -15.86 10.93 6.92
CA ILE A 144 -15.30 9.83 6.13
C ILE A 144 -16.23 9.47 4.96
N LEU A 145 -17.49 9.15 5.25
CA LEU A 145 -18.44 8.70 4.23
C LEU A 145 -18.70 9.72 3.11
N PRO A 146 -18.81 11.04 3.35
CA PRO A 146 -18.91 11.99 2.26
C PRO A 146 -17.74 11.92 1.28
N VAL A 147 -16.51 11.83 1.77
CA VAL A 147 -15.31 11.73 0.94
C VAL A 147 -15.23 10.37 0.23
N VAL A 148 -15.58 9.28 0.91
CA VAL A 148 -15.65 7.94 0.31
C VAL A 148 -16.62 7.91 -0.87
N LYS A 149 -17.80 8.51 -0.75
CA LYS A 149 -18.78 8.62 -1.84
C LYS A 149 -18.26 9.47 -3.02
N GLU A 150 -17.52 10.54 -2.74
CA GLU A 150 -16.85 11.32 -3.80
C GLU A 150 -15.76 10.50 -4.50
N ILE A 151 -15.00 9.70 -3.76
CA ILE A 151 -14.00 8.78 -4.34
C ILE A 151 -14.67 7.75 -5.25
N GLN A 152 -15.78 7.13 -4.82
CA GLN A 152 -16.55 6.19 -5.66
C GLN A 152 -17.08 6.85 -6.94
N ASN A 153 -17.48 8.13 -6.88
CA ASN A 153 -17.88 8.88 -8.06
C ASN A 153 -16.71 9.14 -9.03
N VAL A 154 -15.50 9.35 -8.51
CA VAL A 154 -14.29 9.57 -9.32
C VAL A 154 -13.75 8.27 -9.89
N ASN A 155 -13.78 7.19 -9.09
CA ASN A 155 -13.33 5.85 -9.48
C ASN A 155 -14.34 4.80 -8.98
N PRO A 156 -15.34 4.42 -9.79
CA PRO A 156 -16.33 3.40 -9.42
C PRO A 156 -15.73 2.01 -9.17
N GLU A 157 -14.53 1.73 -9.66
CA GLU A 157 -13.82 0.45 -9.50
C GLU A 157 -12.99 0.38 -8.22
N VAL A 158 -13.03 1.43 -7.38
CA VAL A 158 -12.28 1.41 -6.11
C VAL A 158 -12.79 0.30 -5.19
N THR A 159 -11.86 -0.42 -4.58
CA THR A 159 -12.19 -1.43 -3.56
C THR A 159 -11.74 -0.96 -2.19
N PHE A 160 -12.53 -1.34 -1.19
CA PHE A 160 -12.28 -0.96 0.19
C PHE A 160 -11.93 -2.20 1.03
N PHE A 161 -10.93 -2.06 1.88
CA PHE A 161 -10.70 -2.94 3.01
C PHE A 161 -10.60 -2.08 4.28
N ALA A 162 -10.76 -2.71 5.43
CA ALA A 162 -10.80 -1.97 6.70
C ALA A 162 -9.99 -2.66 7.79
N SER A 163 -9.43 -1.86 8.70
CA SER A 163 -8.65 -2.33 9.84
C SER A 163 -9.06 -1.62 11.13
N PRO A 164 -9.29 -2.33 12.24
CA PRO A 164 -9.51 -1.73 13.55
C PRO A 164 -8.18 -1.42 14.23
N TRP A 165 -8.09 -0.26 14.89
CA TRP A 165 -6.96 0.09 15.76
C TRP A 165 -7.18 -0.42 17.18
N SER A 166 -8.42 -0.43 17.65
CA SER A 166 -8.78 -0.97 18.96
C SER A 166 -10.24 -1.42 19.00
N PRO A 167 -10.55 -2.51 19.70
CA PRO A 167 -11.90 -2.76 20.18
C PRO A 167 -12.37 -1.65 21.14
N PRO A 168 -13.68 -1.52 21.40
CA PRO A 168 -14.21 -0.69 22.48
C PRO A 168 -13.49 -0.95 23.81
N ALA A 169 -13.17 0.10 24.54
CA ALA A 169 -12.40 0.03 25.79
C ALA A 169 -12.95 -0.97 26.80
N TRP A 170 -14.28 -1.04 26.92
CA TRP A 170 -14.96 -1.95 27.86
C TRP A 170 -14.81 -3.45 27.50
N MET A 171 -14.42 -3.77 26.27
CA MET A 171 -14.14 -5.16 25.84
C MET A 171 -12.73 -5.61 26.21
N LYS A 172 -11.85 -4.70 26.66
CA LYS A 172 -10.42 -4.91 26.80
C LYS A 172 -9.95 -4.99 28.25
N GLU A 173 -8.79 -5.61 28.45
CA GLU A 173 -8.05 -5.53 29.69
C GLU A 173 -7.78 -4.07 30.05
N GLY A 174 -8.02 -3.72 31.31
CA GLY A 174 -7.77 -2.37 31.83
C GLY A 174 -8.77 -1.29 31.38
N GLY A 175 -9.76 -1.61 30.54
CA GLY A 175 -10.83 -0.67 30.14
C GLY A 175 -10.31 0.58 29.41
N ASN A 176 -9.25 0.46 28.60
CA ASN A 176 -8.64 1.58 27.89
C ASN A 176 -8.60 1.26 26.37
N ILE A 177 -8.83 2.28 25.54
CA ILE A 177 -8.73 2.16 24.09
C ILE A 177 -7.27 1.95 23.63
N ALA A 178 -6.29 2.46 24.38
CA ALA A 178 -4.86 2.30 24.10
C ALA A 178 -4.27 1.10 24.86
N GLY A 179 -3.49 0.27 24.17
CA GLY A 179 -2.83 -0.90 24.75
C GLY A 179 -3.79 -2.00 25.20
N GLY A 180 -3.31 -2.92 26.04
CA GLY A 180 -4.09 -4.04 26.56
C GLY A 180 -4.48 -5.07 25.50
N ARG A 181 -5.25 -6.08 25.90
CA ARG A 181 -5.74 -7.17 25.05
C ARG A 181 -7.26 -7.22 25.06
N LEU A 182 -7.85 -7.73 24.00
CA LEU A 182 -9.27 -8.08 23.97
C LEU A 182 -9.51 -9.24 24.96
N LEU A 183 -10.48 -9.09 25.87
CA LEU A 183 -10.88 -10.16 26.77
C LEU A 183 -11.55 -11.28 25.98
N LYS A 184 -11.17 -12.53 26.26
CA LYS A 184 -11.66 -13.69 25.50
C LYS A 184 -13.17 -13.85 25.56
N GLU A 185 -13.78 -13.50 26.67
CA GLU A 185 -15.25 -13.48 26.82
C GLU A 185 -15.97 -12.47 25.92
N ASN A 186 -15.23 -11.57 25.27
CA ASN A 186 -15.76 -10.58 24.33
C ASN A 186 -15.47 -10.91 22.85
N TYR A 187 -14.85 -12.04 22.54
CA TYR A 187 -14.50 -12.40 21.15
C TYR A 187 -15.75 -12.50 20.25
N ASP A 188 -16.83 -13.10 20.75
CA ASP A 188 -18.10 -13.17 20.05
C ASP A 188 -18.74 -11.80 19.81
N VAL A 189 -18.71 -10.94 20.81
CA VAL A 189 -19.25 -9.57 20.72
C VAL A 189 -18.42 -8.74 19.73
N TYR A 190 -17.11 -8.86 19.82
CA TYR A 190 -16.23 -8.11 18.92
C TYR A 190 -16.36 -8.57 17.46
N ALA A 191 -16.52 -9.86 17.20
CA ALA A 191 -16.82 -10.35 15.87
C ALA A 191 -18.14 -9.76 15.33
N ARG A 192 -19.20 -9.72 16.16
CA ARG A 192 -20.48 -9.06 15.81
C ARG A 192 -20.35 -7.55 15.61
N TYR A 193 -19.47 -6.88 16.36
CA TYR A 193 -19.15 -5.47 16.20
C TYR A 193 -18.55 -5.19 14.81
N LEU A 194 -17.58 -6.00 14.36
CA LEU A 194 -16.99 -5.90 13.02
C LEU A 194 -18.01 -6.19 11.92
N VAL A 195 -18.88 -7.18 12.12
CA VAL A 195 -20.00 -7.48 11.21
C VAL A 195 -20.96 -6.29 11.10
N LYS A 196 -21.35 -5.68 12.22
CA LYS A 196 -22.22 -4.49 12.24
C LYS A 196 -21.61 -3.32 11.47
N TYR A 197 -20.30 -3.08 11.64
CA TYR A 197 -19.60 -2.06 10.87
C TYR A 197 -19.70 -2.31 9.37
N ILE A 198 -19.37 -3.52 8.92
CA ILE A 198 -19.42 -3.88 7.50
C ILE A 198 -20.83 -3.73 6.92
N GLN A 199 -21.85 -4.19 7.66
CA GLN A 199 -23.25 -4.02 7.27
C GLN A 199 -23.68 -2.54 7.22
N ALA A 200 -23.24 -1.73 8.20
CA ALA A 200 -23.53 -0.30 8.21
C ALA A 200 -22.93 0.40 7.00
N LEU A 201 -21.66 0.11 6.64
CA LEU A 201 -21.03 0.63 5.43
C LEU A 201 -21.72 0.15 4.16
N GLN A 202 -22.13 -1.12 4.11
CA GLN A 202 -22.90 -1.68 2.98
C GLN A 202 -24.24 -0.94 2.79
N ASN A 203 -24.93 -0.62 3.88
CA ASN A 203 -26.16 0.17 3.84
C ASN A 203 -25.93 1.62 3.35
N GLU A 204 -24.72 2.14 3.53
CA GLU A 204 -24.28 3.43 2.96
C GLU A 204 -23.77 3.32 1.50
N GLY A 205 -23.82 2.12 0.90
CA GLY A 205 -23.35 1.88 -0.46
C GLY A 205 -21.83 1.64 -0.58
N VAL A 206 -21.15 1.31 0.53
CA VAL A 206 -19.72 1.03 0.56
C VAL A 206 -19.49 -0.45 0.88
N THR A 207 -18.95 -1.21 -0.09
CA THR A 207 -18.67 -2.63 0.09
C THR A 207 -17.26 -2.84 0.61
N ILE A 208 -17.13 -3.45 1.79
CA ILE A 208 -15.84 -3.81 2.39
C ILE A 208 -15.46 -5.22 1.92
N SER A 209 -14.41 -5.33 1.12
CA SER A 209 -13.95 -6.61 0.54
C SER A 209 -13.14 -7.46 1.53
N ALA A 210 -12.46 -6.81 2.47
CA ALA A 210 -11.67 -7.48 3.48
C ALA A 210 -11.60 -6.68 4.78
N VAL A 211 -11.34 -7.39 5.88
CA VAL A 211 -11.14 -6.81 7.20
C VAL A 211 -9.95 -7.49 7.88
N THR A 212 -9.03 -6.73 8.46
CA THR A 212 -8.00 -7.30 9.34
C THR A 212 -8.55 -7.51 10.74
N ALA A 213 -8.02 -8.47 11.47
CA ALA A 213 -8.45 -8.66 12.86
C ALA A 213 -8.02 -7.50 13.76
N GLN A 214 -6.85 -6.92 13.46
CA GLN A 214 -6.24 -5.83 14.19
C GLN A 214 -5.18 -5.13 13.33
N ASN A 215 -5.12 -3.79 13.37
CA ASN A 215 -3.95 -3.05 12.93
C ASN A 215 -2.80 -3.22 13.93
N GLU A 216 -1.63 -3.61 13.45
CA GLU A 216 -0.39 -3.71 14.21
C GLU A 216 -0.52 -4.45 15.56
N PRO A 217 -0.86 -5.75 15.54
CA PRO A 217 -1.22 -6.51 16.75
C PRO A 217 -0.08 -6.69 17.77
N GLU A 218 1.15 -6.29 17.48
CA GLU A 218 2.28 -6.32 18.42
C GLU A 218 2.76 -4.90 18.83
N SER A 219 2.06 -3.85 18.41
CA SER A 219 2.39 -2.47 18.77
C SER A 219 1.38 -1.88 19.75
N ASP A 220 1.85 -1.42 20.89
CA ASP A 220 1.04 -0.66 21.86
C ASP A 220 1.16 0.86 21.67
N GLN A 221 2.05 1.29 20.79
CA GLN A 221 2.37 2.70 20.51
C GLN A 221 2.57 3.54 21.78
N SER A 222 3.09 2.93 22.82
CA SER A 222 3.36 3.56 24.13
C SER A 222 2.11 4.22 24.77
N GLY A 223 0.93 3.72 24.45
CA GLY A 223 -0.34 4.21 25.00
C GLY A 223 -0.80 5.57 24.45
N MET A 224 -0.21 6.05 23.36
CA MET A 224 -0.54 7.37 22.80
C MET A 224 -1.72 7.37 21.83
N SER A 225 -2.12 6.20 21.33
CA SER A 225 -3.19 6.07 20.34
C SER A 225 -3.99 4.79 20.55
N PRO A 226 -5.16 4.64 19.91
CA PRO A 226 -5.91 3.39 19.93
C PRO A 226 -5.04 2.23 19.45
N THR A 227 -4.94 1.17 20.25
CA THR A 227 -4.17 -0.05 19.92
C THR A 227 -4.70 -1.23 20.70
N CYS A 228 -4.45 -2.45 20.22
CA CYS A 228 -4.78 -3.67 20.96
C CYS A 228 -3.74 -4.75 20.63
N LEU A 229 -3.19 -5.35 21.68
CA LEU A 229 -2.18 -6.41 21.53
C LEU A 229 -2.84 -7.78 21.34
N TRP A 230 -2.29 -8.57 20.42
CA TRP A 230 -2.71 -9.93 20.14
C TRP A 230 -1.48 -10.83 19.98
N SER A 231 -1.50 -12.00 20.56
CA SER A 231 -0.58 -13.06 20.16
C SER A 231 -1.02 -13.69 18.83
N GLY A 232 -0.11 -14.42 18.16
CA GLY A 232 -0.49 -15.12 16.93
C GLY A 232 -1.54 -16.19 17.13
N GLU A 233 -1.62 -16.80 18.33
CA GLU A 233 -2.63 -17.79 18.69
C GLU A 233 -4.00 -17.14 18.95
N GLU A 234 -4.03 -16.02 19.65
CA GLU A 234 -5.27 -15.26 19.92
C GLU A 234 -5.88 -14.76 18.62
N GLU A 235 -5.07 -14.16 17.74
CA GLU A 235 -5.50 -13.66 16.44
C GLU A 235 -6.05 -14.80 15.56
N ALA A 236 -5.32 -15.92 15.46
CA ALA A 236 -5.76 -17.07 14.69
C ALA A 236 -7.05 -17.67 15.25
N THR A 237 -7.17 -17.83 16.57
CA THR A 237 -8.39 -18.31 17.23
C THR A 237 -9.57 -17.36 16.96
N PHE A 238 -9.35 -16.04 17.08
CA PHE A 238 -10.39 -15.06 16.81
C PHE A 238 -10.87 -15.12 15.35
N ILE A 239 -9.96 -15.22 14.41
CA ILE A 239 -10.30 -15.29 12.98
C ILE A 239 -11.08 -16.59 12.67
N VAL A 240 -10.57 -17.74 13.14
CA VAL A 240 -11.13 -19.07 12.78
C VAL A 240 -12.45 -19.36 13.48
N ASP A 241 -12.51 -19.09 14.79
CA ASP A 241 -13.64 -19.55 15.62
C ASP A 241 -14.74 -18.49 15.77
N TYR A 242 -14.43 -17.19 15.50
CA TYR A 242 -15.40 -16.11 15.71
C TYR A 242 -15.63 -15.25 14.46
N LEU A 243 -14.59 -14.61 13.90
CA LEU A 243 -14.78 -13.61 12.85
C LEU A 243 -15.25 -14.22 11.52
N ALA A 244 -14.58 -15.26 11.01
CA ALA A 244 -14.95 -15.88 9.75
C ALA A 244 -16.35 -16.56 9.82
N PRO A 245 -16.72 -17.27 10.90
CA PRO A 245 -18.09 -17.74 11.09
C PRO A 245 -19.14 -16.62 11.14
N ALA A 246 -18.88 -15.54 11.88
CA ALA A 246 -19.83 -14.42 11.99
C ALA A 246 -20.07 -13.71 10.65
N LEU A 247 -19.02 -13.50 9.85
CA LEU A 247 -19.12 -12.93 8.51
C LEU A 247 -19.94 -13.85 7.59
N LYS A 248 -19.70 -15.16 7.64
CA LYS A 248 -20.44 -16.15 6.88
C LYS A 248 -21.92 -16.21 7.27
N GLU A 249 -22.22 -16.21 8.57
CA GLU A 249 -23.59 -16.21 9.10
C GLU A 249 -24.36 -14.95 8.67
N ALA A 250 -23.67 -13.81 8.66
CA ALA A 250 -24.22 -12.54 8.18
C ALA A 250 -24.37 -12.47 6.64
N GLY A 251 -23.97 -13.49 5.89
CA GLY A 251 -24.03 -13.51 4.42
C GLY A 251 -23.08 -12.53 3.75
N LEU A 252 -22.00 -12.11 4.44
CA LEU A 252 -21.02 -11.15 3.92
C LEU A 252 -19.92 -11.86 3.12
N ALA A 253 -19.56 -11.29 1.96
CA ALA A 253 -18.45 -11.76 1.15
C ALA A 253 -17.07 -11.26 1.64
N THR A 254 -17.06 -10.42 2.64
CA THR A 254 -15.84 -9.85 3.27
C THR A 254 -14.96 -10.97 3.80
N ARG A 255 -13.65 -10.90 3.51
CA ARG A 255 -12.67 -11.90 3.95
C ARG A 255 -11.79 -11.36 5.06
N PRO A 256 -11.55 -12.11 6.16
CA PRO A 256 -10.53 -11.76 7.13
C PRO A 256 -9.14 -11.76 6.50
N TRP A 257 -8.29 -10.80 6.85
CA TRP A 257 -6.86 -10.79 6.54
C TRP A 257 -6.06 -10.94 7.84
N LEU A 258 -4.97 -11.71 7.75
CA LEU A 258 -4.10 -12.05 8.87
C LEU A 258 -2.98 -11.03 8.99
N TRP A 259 -2.55 -10.70 10.19
CA TRP A 259 -1.35 -9.98 10.59
C TRP A 259 -1.49 -8.46 10.54
N ASP A 260 -1.45 -7.82 9.38
CA ASP A 260 -1.53 -6.35 9.23
C ASP A 260 -0.42 -5.60 10.01
N HIS A 261 0.83 -6.09 9.92
CA HIS A 261 2.01 -5.54 10.60
C HIS A 261 3.31 -5.87 9.84
N ASN A 262 4.46 -5.57 10.45
CA ASN A 262 5.79 -5.52 9.86
C ASN A 262 6.29 -6.85 9.28
N PHE A 263 7.21 -6.76 8.31
CA PHE A 263 7.85 -7.93 7.69
C PHE A 263 8.68 -8.78 8.68
N ASP A 264 9.17 -8.20 9.78
CA ASP A 264 9.89 -8.95 10.83
C ASP A 264 9.02 -9.96 11.56
N GLY A 265 7.69 -9.83 11.49
CA GLY A 265 6.72 -10.81 11.97
C GLY A 265 6.58 -12.08 11.12
N THR A 266 7.42 -12.30 10.10
CA THR A 266 7.35 -13.46 9.19
C THR A 266 7.28 -14.79 9.93
N ASN A 267 8.05 -14.97 11.02
CA ASN A 267 8.03 -16.20 11.82
C ASN A 267 6.70 -16.41 12.56
N ARG A 268 6.05 -15.32 13.00
CA ARG A 268 4.72 -15.39 13.60
C ARG A 268 3.69 -15.81 12.56
N VAL A 269 3.66 -15.13 11.43
CA VAL A 269 2.76 -15.46 10.31
C VAL A 269 2.93 -16.92 9.88
N TRP A 270 4.16 -17.39 9.75
CA TRP A 270 4.44 -18.79 9.42
C TRP A 270 3.78 -19.76 10.40
N ARG A 271 3.90 -19.51 11.71
CA ARG A 271 3.26 -20.33 12.76
C ARG A 271 1.74 -20.22 12.74
N SER A 272 1.19 -19.03 12.51
CA SER A 272 -0.27 -18.83 12.41
C SER A 272 -0.84 -19.58 11.20
N LEU A 273 -0.20 -19.52 10.04
CA LEU A 273 -0.62 -20.26 8.84
C LEU A 273 -0.58 -21.79 8.99
N ALA A 274 0.23 -22.31 9.91
CA ALA A 274 0.28 -23.72 10.23
C ALA A 274 -0.85 -24.20 11.17
N GLN A 275 -1.60 -23.28 11.77
CA GLN A 275 -2.73 -23.61 12.64
C GLN A 275 -3.92 -24.06 11.80
N LYS A 276 -4.66 -25.03 12.33
CA LYS A 276 -5.84 -25.61 11.66
C LYS A 276 -6.91 -24.56 11.40
N GLY A 277 -7.40 -24.50 10.19
CA GLY A 277 -8.51 -23.63 9.79
C GLY A 277 -8.10 -22.20 9.36
N VAL A 278 -6.85 -21.77 9.62
CA VAL A 278 -6.42 -20.41 9.29
C VAL A 278 -6.42 -20.18 7.78
N LEU A 279 -5.80 -21.08 7.00
CA LEU A 279 -5.73 -20.93 5.53
C LEU A 279 -7.09 -20.86 4.86
N GLU A 280 -8.07 -21.62 5.38
CA GLU A 280 -9.45 -21.65 4.87
C GLU A 280 -10.23 -20.38 5.25
N SER A 281 -9.90 -19.80 6.40
CA SER A 281 -10.63 -18.65 6.98
C SER A 281 -10.15 -17.30 6.45
N ILE A 282 -8.90 -17.18 6.01
CA ILE A 282 -8.33 -15.91 5.57
C ILE A 282 -8.42 -15.70 4.05
N GLY A 283 -8.43 -14.44 3.63
CA GLY A 283 -8.36 -14.02 2.23
C GLY A 283 -6.96 -13.61 1.79
N ALA A 284 -6.13 -13.14 2.73
CA ALA A 284 -4.75 -12.71 2.47
C ALA A 284 -3.95 -12.61 3.77
N VAL A 285 -2.62 -12.43 3.62
CA VAL A 285 -1.74 -11.92 4.67
C VAL A 285 -1.41 -10.46 4.36
N ALA A 286 -1.62 -9.59 5.35
CA ALA A 286 -1.38 -8.16 5.27
C ALA A 286 -0.05 -7.78 5.93
N TRP A 287 0.70 -6.87 5.31
CA TRP A 287 2.05 -6.52 5.72
C TRP A 287 2.25 -5.01 5.83
N HIS A 288 3.15 -4.60 6.75
CA HIS A 288 3.72 -3.27 6.86
C HIS A 288 5.25 -3.34 6.73
N PRO A 289 5.93 -2.31 6.21
CA PRO A 289 7.38 -2.36 5.98
C PRO A 289 8.19 -1.49 6.95
N TYR A 290 7.67 -1.18 8.13
CA TYR A 290 8.40 -0.35 9.09
C TYR A 290 9.58 -1.08 9.75
N ALA A 291 9.52 -2.42 9.81
CA ALA A 291 10.61 -3.27 10.27
C ALA A 291 10.70 -4.54 9.42
N GLY A 292 11.92 -5.04 9.24
CA GLY A 292 12.19 -6.15 8.34
C GLY A 292 12.38 -5.70 6.89
N GLU A 293 12.49 -6.67 5.99
CA GLU A 293 12.73 -6.45 4.57
C GLU A 293 11.70 -7.22 3.74
N PRO A 294 11.25 -6.70 2.58
CA PRO A 294 10.25 -7.38 1.75
C PRO A 294 10.62 -8.82 1.39
N GLU A 295 11.92 -9.09 1.23
CA GLU A 295 12.41 -10.43 0.87
C GLU A 295 12.16 -11.49 1.93
N TRP A 296 11.91 -11.11 3.17
CA TRP A 296 11.68 -12.06 4.26
C TRP A 296 10.37 -12.84 4.11
N ILE A 297 9.42 -12.32 3.33
CA ILE A 297 8.15 -13.02 3.07
C ILE A 297 8.21 -14.04 1.93
N ARG A 298 9.28 -14.06 1.12
CA ARG A 298 9.42 -15.00 -0.02
C ARG A 298 9.23 -16.47 0.35
N PRO A 299 9.72 -17.00 1.50
CA PRO A 299 9.46 -18.37 1.88
C PRO A 299 7.98 -18.68 2.10
N ILE A 300 7.19 -17.72 2.62
CA ILE A 300 5.74 -17.86 2.77
C ILE A 300 5.09 -17.95 1.39
N HIS A 301 5.42 -17.01 0.49
CA HIS A 301 4.91 -17.03 -0.88
C HIS A 301 5.26 -18.33 -1.62
N ALA A 302 6.50 -18.79 -1.48
CA ALA A 302 6.93 -20.03 -2.12
C ALA A 302 6.17 -21.27 -1.62
N LYS A 303 5.79 -21.30 -0.34
CA LYS A 303 5.01 -22.40 0.23
C LYS A 303 3.51 -22.30 -0.07
N TYR A 304 2.98 -21.09 -0.12
CA TYR A 304 1.56 -20.82 -0.33
C TYR A 304 1.36 -19.88 -1.54
N PRO A 305 1.70 -20.31 -2.77
CA PRO A 305 1.74 -19.42 -3.94
C PRO A 305 0.39 -18.88 -4.36
N THR A 306 -0.70 -19.49 -3.92
CA THR A 306 -2.07 -19.06 -4.19
C THR A 306 -2.66 -18.18 -3.07
N LEU A 307 -1.98 -18.06 -1.92
CA LEU A 307 -2.42 -17.19 -0.83
C LEU A 307 -2.01 -15.75 -1.17
N PRO A 308 -2.95 -14.83 -1.35
CA PRO A 308 -2.62 -13.44 -1.59
C PRO A 308 -1.84 -12.83 -0.42
N MET A 309 -0.88 -12.01 -0.75
CA MET A 309 -0.18 -11.14 0.18
C MET A 309 -0.32 -9.70 -0.28
N VAL A 310 -0.56 -8.78 0.63
CA VAL A 310 -0.76 -7.36 0.35
C VAL A 310 0.01 -6.51 1.35
N MET A 311 0.63 -5.47 0.90
CA MET A 311 1.23 -4.46 1.77
C MET A 311 0.15 -3.40 2.04
N THR A 312 -0.28 -3.30 3.29
CA THR A 312 -1.50 -2.59 3.70
C THR A 312 -1.25 -1.22 4.29
N GLU A 313 -0.02 -0.92 4.66
CA GLU A 313 0.33 0.39 5.20
C GLU A 313 1.82 0.72 5.01
N MET A 314 2.12 1.96 4.65
CA MET A 314 3.41 2.62 4.80
C MET A 314 3.22 4.11 4.86
N GLY A 315 3.59 4.72 6.00
CA GLY A 315 3.62 6.16 6.20
C GLY A 315 5.06 6.66 6.29
N PRO A 316 5.46 7.65 5.48
CA PRO A 316 6.77 8.26 5.63
C PRO A 316 6.78 9.21 6.82
N HIS A 317 7.85 9.21 7.59
CA HIS A 317 8.11 10.30 8.52
C HIS A 317 8.27 11.62 7.75
N ILE A 318 7.69 12.70 8.26
CA ILE A 318 7.67 14.00 7.56
C ILE A 318 9.07 14.57 7.28
N ASP A 319 10.06 14.28 8.13
CA ASP A 319 11.46 14.67 7.93
C ASP A 319 12.20 13.86 6.86
N ARG A 320 11.69 12.66 6.52
CA ARG A 320 12.25 11.76 5.50
C ARG A 320 11.52 11.83 4.17
N TYR A 321 10.38 12.43 4.17
CA TYR A 321 9.43 12.48 3.09
C TYR A 321 9.96 13.11 1.79
N ARG A 322 10.75 14.17 1.89
CA ARG A 322 11.21 14.95 0.74
C ARG A 322 12.32 14.28 -0.07
N ARG A 323 12.75 13.08 0.33
CA ARG A 323 14.00 12.53 -0.18
C ARG A 323 13.84 11.50 -1.28
N ASP A 324 12.64 10.87 -1.50
CA ASP A 324 12.77 9.51 -1.96
C ASP A 324 11.62 8.94 -2.78
N MET A 325 11.29 9.58 -3.89
CA MET A 325 10.53 8.87 -4.93
C MET A 325 11.19 7.51 -5.26
N LEU A 326 12.51 7.45 -5.29
CA LEU A 326 13.25 6.22 -5.56
C LEU A 326 13.21 5.21 -4.43
N TRP A 327 13.30 5.68 -3.19
CA TRP A 327 13.14 4.80 -2.04
C TRP A 327 11.77 4.12 -2.06
N TRP A 328 10.72 4.88 -2.37
CA TRP A 328 9.37 4.34 -2.56
C TRP A 328 9.30 3.36 -3.72
N GLY A 329 9.89 3.71 -4.87
CA GLY A 329 9.95 2.84 -6.04
C GLY A 329 10.71 1.54 -5.75
N ASP A 330 11.86 1.60 -5.06
CA ASP A 330 12.65 0.44 -4.63
C ASP A 330 11.82 -0.47 -3.71
N LEU A 331 11.22 0.11 -2.66
CA LEU A 331 10.38 -0.64 -1.74
C LEU A 331 9.21 -1.32 -2.45
N MET A 332 8.49 -0.61 -3.32
CA MET A 332 7.37 -1.16 -4.07
C MET A 332 7.80 -2.31 -4.98
N MET A 333 8.87 -2.13 -5.77
CA MET A 333 9.37 -3.17 -6.68
C MET A 333 9.84 -4.41 -5.92
N ARG A 334 10.56 -4.26 -4.82
CA ARG A 334 11.00 -5.36 -3.96
C ARG A 334 9.82 -6.09 -3.32
N THR A 335 8.80 -5.34 -2.90
CA THR A 335 7.57 -5.89 -2.31
C THR A 335 6.80 -6.73 -3.33
N PHE A 336 6.62 -6.23 -4.56
CA PHE A 336 6.00 -6.99 -5.65
C PHE A 336 6.81 -8.24 -6.01
N ASN A 337 8.13 -8.11 -6.14
CA ASN A 337 9.04 -9.23 -6.43
C ASN A 337 9.14 -10.26 -5.28
N SER A 338 8.57 -9.96 -4.12
CA SER A 338 8.56 -10.85 -2.95
C SER A 338 7.22 -11.53 -2.71
N GLY A 339 6.21 -11.27 -3.56
CA GLY A 339 4.94 -11.98 -3.56
C GLY A 339 3.72 -11.14 -3.16
N CYS A 340 3.87 -9.85 -2.81
CA CYS A 340 2.73 -8.98 -2.58
C CYS A 340 2.09 -8.54 -3.89
N GLY A 341 0.75 -8.67 -3.98
CA GLY A 341 -0.02 -8.22 -5.14
C GLY A 341 -0.47 -6.77 -5.07
N GLY A 342 -0.46 -6.14 -3.89
CA GLY A 342 -0.91 -4.78 -3.67
C GLY A 342 0.00 -3.98 -2.76
N PHE A 343 -0.13 -2.65 -2.82
CA PHE A 343 0.66 -1.74 -2.01
C PHE A 343 -0.17 -0.51 -1.60
N THR A 344 -0.32 -0.27 -0.29
CA THR A 344 -1.14 0.83 0.26
C THR A 344 -0.26 1.79 1.06
N SER A 345 -0.38 3.08 0.76
CA SER A 345 0.25 4.16 1.51
C SER A 345 -0.58 4.57 2.73
N TRP A 346 0.06 5.12 3.75
CA TRP A 346 -0.61 5.72 4.90
C TRP A 346 -0.77 7.22 4.71
N CYS A 347 -1.99 7.69 5.01
CA CYS A 347 -2.62 9.00 4.97
C CYS A 347 -2.72 9.63 3.57
N MET A 348 -3.97 9.69 3.08
CA MET A 348 -4.29 10.26 1.78
C MET A 348 -3.92 11.75 1.70
N VAL A 349 -4.32 12.55 2.68
CA VAL A 349 -4.05 13.99 2.75
C VAL A 349 -3.70 14.37 4.17
N LEU A 350 -2.61 15.08 4.37
CA LEU A 350 -2.25 15.73 5.63
C LEU A 350 -1.75 17.14 5.37
N ASP A 351 -1.71 17.98 6.42
CA ASP A 351 -1.08 19.28 6.28
C ASP A 351 0.46 19.17 6.27
N GLU A 352 1.14 20.28 6.03
CA GLU A 352 2.61 20.39 5.98
C GLU A 352 3.30 20.02 7.30
N ARG A 353 2.54 19.81 8.37
CA ARG A 353 3.04 19.40 9.71
C ARG A 353 2.64 17.96 10.05
N GLY A 354 1.98 17.26 9.13
CA GLY A 354 1.46 15.91 9.37
C GLY A 354 0.25 15.91 10.32
N GLN A 355 -0.59 16.94 10.26
CA GLN A 355 -1.76 17.10 11.12
C GLN A 355 -3.07 16.99 10.31
N PRO A 356 -4.21 16.71 10.95
CA PRO A 356 -4.41 16.34 12.38
C PRO A 356 -3.87 14.97 12.76
N ASN A 357 -3.37 14.83 14.00
CA ASN A 357 -2.87 13.60 14.59
C ASN A 357 -3.07 13.65 16.10
N ILE A 358 -3.77 12.67 16.69
CA ILE A 358 -4.06 12.64 18.13
C ILE A 358 -2.93 12.03 18.95
N SER A 359 -2.04 11.24 18.35
CA SER A 359 -0.93 10.61 19.09
C SER A 359 0.18 11.60 19.43
N GLY A 360 0.35 12.65 18.64
CA GLY A 360 1.43 13.63 18.79
C GLY A 360 2.85 13.06 18.58
N GLY A 361 2.99 11.76 18.30
CA GLY A 361 4.26 11.05 18.34
C GLY A 361 4.92 10.77 16.99
N PHE A 362 4.17 10.56 15.94
CA PHE A 362 4.70 10.13 14.63
C PHE A 362 4.14 11.01 13.50
N PRO A 363 4.70 12.21 13.27
CA PRO A 363 4.22 13.06 12.19
C PRO A 363 4.55 12.41 10.85
N CYS A 364 3.53 11.88 10.17
CA CYS A 364 3.63 11.37 8.81
C CYS A 364 3.38 12.48 7.79
N ALA A 365 3.92 12.32 6.59
CA ALA A 365 3.55 13.14 5.45
C ALA A 365 2.35 12.52 4.73
N GLY A 366 1.46 13.35 4.20
CA GLY A 366 0.36 12.91 3.35
C GLY A 366 0.83 12.42 1.97
N PHE A 367 0.04 11.55 1.34
CA PHE A 367 0.21 11.21 -0.07
C PHE A 367 0.08 12.47 -0.94
N VAL A 368 -0.81 13.36 -0.54
CA VAL A 368 -0.86 14.76 -0.98
C VAL A 368 -0.74 15.64 0.26
N GLU A 369 0.19 16.59 0.24
CA GLU A 369 0.35 17.60 1.27
C GLU A 369 -0.58 18.79 0.99
N LEU A 370 -1.35 19.19 1.98
CA LEU A 370 -2.22 20.35 1.90
C LEU A 370 -1.64 21.49 2.74
N ASN A 371 -1.27 22.59 2.12
CA ASN A 371 -0.85 23.78 2.84
C ASN A 371 -2.02 24.33 3.68
N SER A 372 -1.87 24.32 5.00
CA SER A 372 -2.93 24.70 5.95
C SER A 372 -3.36 26.16 5.88
N VAL A 373 -2.54 27.03 5.27
CA VAL A 373 -2.80 28.47 5.14
C VAL A 373 -3.40 28.80 3.77
N THR A 374 -2.80 28.30 2.69
CA THR A 374 -3.19 28.63 1.31
C THR A 374 -4.21 27.68 0.71
N GLY A 375 -4.38 26.49 1.27
CA GLY A 375 -5.17 25.40 0.68
C GLY A 375 -4.55 24.81 -0.59
N GLU A 376 -3.29 25.11 -0.88
CA GLU A 376 -2.56 24.50 -1.99
C GLU A 376 -2.27 23.04 -1.70
N ALA A 377 -2.54 22.18 -2.68
CA ALA A 377 -2.29 20.74 -2.60
C ALA A 377 -1.06 20.39 -3.43
N VAL A 378 -0.07 19.74 -2.79
CA VAL A 378 1.20 19.37 -3.43
C VAL A 378 1.33 17.84 -3.38
N PRO A 379 1.38 17.17 -4.55
CA PRO A 379 1.69 15.74 -4.63
C PRO A 379 3.09 15.44 -4.06
N SER A 380 3.17 14.39 -3.28
CA SER A 380 4.40 13.99 -2.61
C SER A 380 5.37 13.22 -3.50
N GLU A 381 6.58 12.96 -3.03
CA GLU A 381 7.53 12.07 -3.71
C GLU A 381 7.01 10.61 -3.74
N GLN A 382 6.27 10.16 -2.72
CA GLN A 382 5.58 8.88 -2.77
C GLN A 382 4.49 8.84 -3.85
N PHE A 383 3.70 9.91 -4.00
CA PHE A 383 2.74 10.03 -5.09
C PHE A 383 3.41 9.83 -6.46
N LYS A 384 4.58 10.46 -6.67
CA LYS A 384 5.33 10.34 -7.92
C LYS A 384 5.76 8.89 -8.18
N ALA A 385 6.23 8.17 -7.15
CA ALA A 385 6.56 6.75 -7.27
C ALA A 385 5.33 5.92 -7.65
N PHE A 386 4.22 6.08 -6.93
CA PHE A 386 2.97 5.35 -7.21
C PHE A 386 2.45 5.59 -8.62
N ARG A 387 2.59 6.81 -9.14
CA ARG A 387 2.17 7.18 -10.50
C ARG A 387 2.86 6.35 -11.58
N HIS A 388 4.12 5.91 -11.37
CA HIS A 388 4.84 5.04 -12.31
C HIS A 388 4.23 3.64 -12.44
N PHE A 389 3.46 3.21 -11.45
CA PHE A 389 2.71 1.96 -11.49
C PHE A 389 1.25 2.21 -11.83
N GLY A 390 0.52 2.98 -11.03
CA GLY A 390 -0.93 3.09 -11.12
C GLY A 390 -1.43 3.72 -12.42
N ARG A 391 -0.62 4.54 -13.08
CA ARG A 391 -0.95 5.07 -14.41
C ARG A 391 -0.98 3.97 -15.48
N PHE A 392 -0.15 2.94 -15.36
CA PHE A 392 0.12 1.98 -16.44
C PHE A 392 -0.27 0.54 -16.11
N VAL A 393 -0.12 0.11 -14.86
CA VAL A 393 -0.46 -1.25 -14.43
C VAL A 393 -1.94 -1.31 -14.06
N ARG A 394 -2.65 -2.29 -14.61
CA ARG A 394 -4.08 -2.47 -14.37
C ARG A 394 -4.31 -3.55 -13.32
N ARG A 395 -5.37 -3.40 -12.52
CA ARG A 395 -5.81 -4.46 -11.62
C ARG A 395 -5.99 -5.76 -12.41
N GLY A 396 -5.55 -6.89 -11.83
CA GLY A 396 -5.56 -8.19 -12.50
C GLY A 396 -4.41 -8.41 -13.47
N ALA A 397 -3.46 -7.44 -13.58
CA ALA A 397 -2.21 -7.71 -14.27
C ALA A 397 -1.43 -8.83 -13.57
N ASP A 398 -0.71 -9.64 -14.33
CA ASP A 398 0.28 -10.56 -13.79
C ASP A 398 1.54 -9.80 -13.38
N ILE A 399 1.97 -9.94 -12.15
CA ILE A 399 3.32 -9.57 -11.74
C ILE A 399 4.26 -10.64 -12.29
N LEU A 400 5.23 -10.23 -13.10
CA LEU A 400 6.12 -11.18 -13.79
C LEU A 400 7.31 -11.54 -12.92
N THR A 401 7.79 -12.77 -13.07
CA THR A 401 8.97 -13.29 -12.39
C THR A 401 9.95 -13.88 -13.40
N GLY A 402 11.21 -14.14 -13.00
CA GLY A 402 12.22 -14.73 -13.88
C GLY A 402 12.77 -13.82 -14.98
N PHE A 403 12.33 -12.58 -15.04
CA PHE A 403 12.65 -11.62 -16.12
C PHE A 403 13.97 -10.87 -15.90
N TRP A 404 14.48 -10.82 -14.67
CA TRP A 404 15.66 -10.01 -14.34
C TRP A 404 16.94 -10.84 -14.32
N LYS A 405 17.91 -10.43 -15.11
CA LYS A 405 19.26 -11.01 -15.13
C LYS A 405 20.27 -9.90 -14.90
N THR A 406 21.03 -10.01 -13.83
CA THR A 406 22.21 -9.15 -13.62
C THR A 406 23.35 -9.64 -14.50
N GLY A 407 24.10 -8.71 -15.09
CA GLY A 407 25.20 -9.03 -16.04
C GLY A 407 26.41 -9.76 -15.42
N ASP A 408 26.42 -9.93 -14.10
CA ASP A 408 27.45 -10.66 -13.35
C ASP A 408 26.85 -11.40 -12.16
N SER A 409 27.25 -12.66 -12.00
CA SER A 409 26.68 -13.69 -11.12
C SER A 409 27.00 -13.56 -9.64
N ASP A 410 27.54 -12.45 -9.15
CA ASP A 410 27.99 -12.36 -7.77
C ASP A 410 26.91 -11.83 -6.81
N TRP A 411 26.66 -12.60 -5.76
CA TRP A 411 25.80 -12.27 -4.63
C TRP A 411 26.11 -10.90 -3.98
N ALA A 412 27.35 -10.43 -4.05
CA ALA A 412 27.76 -9.10 -3.60
C ALA A 412 27.04 -7.97 -4.39
N ARG A 413 26.58 -8.24 -5.60
CA ARG A 413 25.84 -7.27 -6.43
C ARG A 413 24.32 -7.34 -6.22
N GLN A 414 23.78 -8.40 -5.61
CA GLN A 414 22.39 -8.40 -5.14
C GLN A 414 22.17 -7.36 -4.03
N ASN A 415 23.24 -6.93 -3.37
CA ASN A 415 23.24 -5.84 -2.40
C ASN A 415 23.61 -4.49 -3.01
N ASP A 416 24.01 -4.42 -4.28
CA ASP A 416 24.13 -3.17 -5.02
C ASP A 416 22.73 -2.71 -5.46
N ARG A 417 22.07 -1.96 -4.60
CA ARG A 417 20.72 -1.44 -4.80
C ARG A 417 20.63 -0.35 -5.88
N ARG A 418 21.58 -0.31 -6.82
CA ARG A 418 21.61 0.72 -7.87
C ARG A 418 20.49 0.57 -8.87
N THR A 419 20.08 -0.67 -9.15
CA THR A 419 19.04 -0.92 -10.13
C THR A 419 18.08 -1.98 -9.63
N VAL A 420 16.82 -1.61 -9.50
CA VAL A 420 15.71 -2.52 -9.16
C VAL A 420 14.67 -2.37 -10.25
N CYS A 421 14.00 -3.45 -10.58
CA CYS A 421 12.88 -3.40 -11.53
C CYS A 421 11.76 -4.36 -11.14
N ALA A 422 10.56 -4.02 -11.61
CA ALA A 422 9.40 -4.89 -11.60
C ALA A 422 8.76 -4.89 -12.99
N ALA A 423 8.20 -6.02 -13.37
CA ALA A 423 7.55 -6.18 -14.66
C ALA A 423 6.14 -6.75 -14.50
N PHE A 424 5.23 -6.29 -15.34
CA PHE A 424 3.81 -6.61 -15.28
C PHE A 424 3.28 -6.91 -16.68
N ARG A 425 2.29 -7.80 -16.75
CA ARG A 425 1.49 -8.03 -17.96
C ARG A 425 0.04 -7.70 -17.67
N ASN A 426 -0.47 -6.66 -18.29
CA ASN A 426 -1.87 -6.24 -18.16
C ASN A 426 -2.82 -7.28 -18.79
N PRO A 427 -4.12 -7.27 -18.41
CA PRO A 427 -5.13 -8.16 -19.00
C PRO A 427 -5.28 -8.00 -20.52
N ASP A 428 -4.98 -6.82 -21.09
CA ASP A 428 -4.98 -6.57 -22.53
C ASP A 428 -3.72 -7.07 -23.25
N GLY A 429 -2.79 -7.70 -22.50
CA GLY A 429 -1.52 -8.21 -23.01
C GLY A 429 -0.40 -7.17 -23.12
N SER A 430 -0.67 -5.89 -22.83
CA SER A 430 0.39 -4.88 -22.74
C SER A 430 1.31 -5.18 -21.56
N GLN A 431 2.60 -4.83 -21.70
CA GLN A 431 3.60 -5.07 -20.66
C GLN A 431 4.12 -3.74 -20.13
N VAL A 432 4.33 -3.69 -18.83
CA VAL A 432 4.87 -2.54 -18.12
C VAL A 432 6.13 -2.98 -17.38
N VAL A 433 7.22 -2.25 -17.57
CA VAL A 433 8.46 -2.42 -16.80
C VAL A 433 8.74 -1.13 -16.07
N VAL A 434 8.85 -1.21 -14.76
CA VAL A 434 9.28 -0.09 -13.90
C VAL A 434 10.71 -0.35 -13.47
N ILE A 435 11.58 0.65 -13.67
CA ILE A 435 13.01 0.55 -13.37
C ILE A 435 13.38 1.72 -12.46
N GLY A 436 13.96 1.42 -11.32
CA GLY A 436 14.53 2.39 -10.39
C GLY A 436 16.05 2.29 -10.35
N CYS A 437 16.72 3.42 -10.39
CA CYS A 437 18.18 3.51 -10.24
C CYS A 437 18.50 4.40 -9.04
N THR A 438 19.01 3.80 -7.96
CA THR A 438 19.43 4.53 -6.76
C THR A 438 20.94 4.64 -6.69
N PRO A 439 21.49 5.81 -6.37
CA PRO A 439 22.93 5.93 -6.15
C PRO A 439 23.36 5.15 -4.89
N THR A 440 24.45 4.42 -4.96
CA THR A 440 25.08 3.86 -3.76
C THR A 440 25.68 4.99 -2.92
N LYS A 441 25.41 4.94 -1.61
CA LYS A 441 25.91 5.94 -0.66
C LYS A 441 27.43 6.14 -0.80
N GLY A 442 27.85 7.34 -1.24
CA GLY A 442 29.26 7.71 -1.36
C GLY A 442 29.95 7.34 -2.69
N ALA A 443 29.28 6.71 -3.65
CA ALA A 443 29.84 6.49 -4.98
C ALA A 443 29.43 7.63 -5.94
N PRO A 444 30.33 8.07 -6.85
CA PRO A 444 29.94 8.97 -7.91
C PRO A 444 28.89 8.29 -8.78
N PHE A 445 27.86 9.01 -9.14
CA PHE A 445 26.81 8.48 -10.00
C PHE A 445 27.39 8.18 -11.39
N SER A 446 27.23 6.95 -11.83
CA SER A 446 27.50 6.55 -13.23
C SER A 446 26.19 6.18 -13.89
N PRO A 447 25.93 6.62 -15.13
CA PRO A 447 24.73 6.20 -15.86
C PRO A 447 24.65 4.68 -15.92
N VAL A 448 23.49 4.12 -15.55
CA VAL A 448 23.23 2.70 -15.62
C VAL A 448 22.48 2.43 -16.92
N GLN A 449 23.02 1.54 -17.76
CA GLN A 449 22.32 1.03 -18.92
C GLN A 449 21.55 -0.22 -18.52
N VAL A 450 20.25 -0.21 -18.81
CA VAL A 450 19.38 -1.38 -18.73
C VAL A 450 18.88 -1.68 -20.11
N GLN A 451 19.06 -2.91 -20.56
CA GLN A 451 18.45 -3.35 -21.80
C GLN A 451 17.20 -4.19 -21.50
N VAL A 452 16.11 -3.86 -22.16
CA VAL A 452 14.87 -4.63 -22.12
C VAL A 452 14.79 -5.47 -23.38
N LYS A 453 14.75 -6.78 -23.21
CA LYS A 453 14.56 -7.74 -24.30
C LYS A 453 13.10 -8.14 -24.40
N PHE A 454 12.51 -7.95 -25.56
CA PHE A 454 11.14 -8.34 -25.87
C PHE A 454 11.00 -8.75 -27.34
N LYS A 455 10.43 -9.94 -27.62
CA LYS A 455 10.31 -10.53 -28.97
C LYS A 455 11.64 -10.54 -29.72
N SER A 456 12.69 -11.00 -29.03
CA SER A 456 14.07 -11.09 -29.55
C SER A 456 14.69 -9.76 -29.98
N ARG A 457 14.14 -8.64 -29.63
CA ARG A 457 14.70 -7.29 -29.82
C ARG A 457 15.12 -6.68 -28.48
N TYR A 458 16.03 -5.71 -28.53
CA TYR A 458 16.60 -5.05 -27.37
C TYR A 458 16.34 -3.54 -27.41
N LEU A 459 15.72 -3.02 -26.37
CA LEU A 459 15.60 -1.59 -26.11
C LEU A 459 16.63 -1.21 -25.05
N ILE A 460 17.47 -0.24 -25.35
CA ILE A 460 18.43 0.29 -24.39
C ILE A 460 17.79 1.48 -23.69
N VAL A 461 17.71 1.38 -22.38
CA VAL A 461 17.25 2.45 -21.51
C VAL A 461 18.43 2.96 -20.72
N GLN A 462 18.77 4.23 -20.91
CA GLN A 462 19.81 4.89 -20.15
C GLN A 462 19.18 5.67 -19.01
N ALA A 463 19.41 5.23 -17.79
CA ALA A 463 19.12 6.03 -16.61
C ALA A 463 20.22 7.09 -16.47
N LEU A 464 19.88 8.32 -16.76
CA LEU A 464 20.78 9.46 -16.60
C LEU A 464 20.81 9.88 -15.13
N ALA A 465 22.00 10.29 -14.71
CA ALA A 465 22.24 10.89 -13.41
C ALA A 465 21.55 12.24 -13.26
#